data_d73e236ca71c43fdd5afaef330e67cae
#
_entry.id   d73e236ca71c43fdd5afaef330e67cae
#
_cell.length_a   1.000
_cell.length_b   1.000
_cell.length_c   1.000
_cell.angle_alpha   90.00
_cell.angle_beta   90.00
_cell.angle_gamma   90.00
#
_symmetry.space_group_name_H-M   'P 1'
#
loop_
_entity.id
_entity.type
_entity.pdbx_description
1 polymer ?
#
loop_
_entity_poly.entity_id
_entity_poly.type
_entity_poly.pdbx_seq_one_letter_code
_entity_poly.pdbx_strand_id
1 'polypeptide(L)'
;MDNSGASIVIQERRTADGLDSYIPVILRDGAIYDLHLERYFLDLPLNGSRSRHSLRAHGYDVLVWVRFLASARGKFVWRADADDVAAYHRARRRSDAEFRISASTWNRAIASLDKLYRWAEREGLIERTPFTHRQVRRRSHDGRRAAVTGRNDAYERAARRSDVRFIDLTDYRAFREVGLRGLTVEGTERPGARDRNGARNALFADLLVTT
;
A
#
# COMPACT_ATOMS: atom_id res chain seq x y z
N MET A 1 -37.38 -0.52 8.12
CA MET A 1 -36.68 -0.64 6.84
C MET A 1 -35.38 -1.37 7.17
N ASP A 2 -35.37 -2.64 6.86
CA ASP A 2 -34.25 -3.54 7.14
C ASP A 2 -33.03 -3.12 6.35
N ASN A 3 -32.07 -2.51 7.03
CA ASN A 3 -30.75 -2.26 6.49
C ASN A 3 -29.91 -3.55 6.67
N SER A 4 -30.32 -4.63 6.02
CA SER A 4 -29.48 -5.82 5.91
C SER A 4 -28.28 -5.40 5.06
N GLY A 5 -27.20 -5.03 5.74
CA GLY A 5 -26.02 -4.45 5.14
C GLY A 5 -25.46 -5.37 4.06
N ALA A 6 -25.61 -4.96 2.81
CA ALA A 6 -25.03 -5.63 1.66
C ALA A 6 -23.58 -6.00 1.97
N SER A 7 -23.25 -7.29 1.84
CA SER A 7 -21.91 -7.79 2.15
C SER A 7 -20.94 -7.40 1.05
N ILE A 8 -20.10 -6.39 1.31
CA ILE A 8 -19.02 -5.99 0.39
C ILE A 8 -17.73 -6.67 0.85
N VAL A 9 -17.22 -7.58 0.03
CA VAL A 9 -16.03 -8.39 0.34
C VAL A 9 -15.00 -8.28 -0.77
N ILE A 10 -13.78 -8.74 -0.51
CA ILE A 10 -12.71 -8.84 -1.51
C ILE A 10 -12.31 -10.29 -1.70
N GLN A 11 -12.05 -10.65 -2.95
CA GLN A 11 -11.46 -11.92 -3.35
C GLN A 11 -10.24 -11.65 -4.23
N GLU A 12 -9.34 -12.62 -4.32
CA GLU A 12 -8.22 -12.60 -5.27
C GLU A 12 -8.54 -13.55 -6.41
N ARG A 13 -8.51 -13.06 -7.66
CA ARG A 13 -8.60 -13.90 -8.85
C ARG A 13 -7.22 -14.11 -9.45
N ARG A 14 -6.98 -15.33 -9.93
CA ARG A 14 -5.81 -15.64 -10.76
C ARG A 14 -6.11 -15.22 -12.20
N THR A 15 -5.18 -14.49 -12.82
CA THR A 15 -5.33 -14.12 -14.23
C THR A 15 -5.08 -15.32 -15.13
N ALA A 16 -5.83 -15.41 -16.23
CA ALA A 16 -5.76 -16.53 -17.18
C ALA A 16 -4.56 -16.45 -18.16
N ASP A 17 -3.78 -15.39 -18.10
CA ASP A 17 -2.68 -15.07 -19.02
C ASP A 17 -1.36 -15.84 -18.74
N GLY A 18 -1.40 -16.85 -17.89
CA GLY A 18 -0.22 -17.65 -17.52
C GLY A 18 0.78 -16.94 -16.61
N LEU A 19 0.59 -15.66 -16.31
CA LEU A 19 1.28 -14.94 -15.28
C LEU A 19 0.57 -15.26 -13.96
N ASP A 20 1.29 -15.73 -12.95
CA ASP A 20 0.75 -16.00 -11.61
C ASP A 20 0.38 -14.69 -10.89
N SER A 21 -0.49 -13.93 -11.50
CA SER A 21 -0.95 -12.65 -11.01
C SER A 21 -2.27 -12.81 -10.28
N TYR A 22 -2.30 -12.39 -9.02
CA TYR A 22 -3.52 -12.37 -8.22
C TYR A 22 -4.07 -10.96 -8.21
N ILE A 23 -5.20 -10.78 -8.88
CA ILE A 23 -5.89 -9.50 -8.96
C ILE A 23 -6.99 -9.44 -7.92
N PRO A 24 -7.07 -8.39 -7.08
CA PRO A 24 -8.17 -8.21 -6.16
C PRO A 24 -9.46 -7.89 -6.90
N VAL A 25 -10.56 -8.48 -6.47
CA VAL A 25 -11.90 -8.20 -6.99
C VAL A 25 -12.81 -7.89 -5.81
N ILE A 26 -13.53 -6.77 -5.88
CA ILE A 26 -14.51 -6.40 -4.87
C ILE A 26 -15.87 -6.92 -5.31
N LEU A 27 -16.52 -7.67 -4.41
CA LEU A 27 -17.84 -8.24 -4.61
C LEU A 27 -18.84 -7.61 -3.66
N ARG A 28 -20.07 -7.46 -4.13
CA ARG A 28 -21.23 -7.11 -3.32
C ARG A 28 -22.27 -8.22 -3.49
N ASP A 29 -22.61 -8.88 -2.40
CA ASP A 29 -23.58 -9.99 -2.39
C ASP A 29 -23.24 -11.07 -3.42
N GLY A 30 -21.95 -11.39 -3.57
CA GLY A 30 -21.43 -12.39 -4.50
C GLY A 30 -21.25 -11.94 -5.96
N ALA A 31 -21.76 -10.78 -6.35
CA ALA A 31 -21.57 -10.20 -7.68
C ALA A 31 -20.42 -9.17 -7.68
N ILE A 32 -19.86 -8.89 -8.87
CA ILE A 32 -18.84 -7.83 -9.02
C ILE A 32 -19.47 -6.51 -8.59
N TYR A 33 -18.81 -5.82 -7.64
CA TYR A 33 -19.29 -4.54 -7.12
C TYR A 33 -19.35 -3.46 -8.21
N ASP A 34 -18.32 -3.39 -9.03
CA ASP A 34 -18.19 -2.40 -10.10
C ASP A 34 -17.15 -2.84 -11.14
N LEU A 35 -17.50 -2.79 -12.42
CA LEU A 35 -16.64 -3.21 -13.52
C LEU A 35 -15.44 -2.26 -13.74
N HIS A 36 -15.58 -0.98 -13.44
CA HIS A 36 -14.49 -0.03 -13.56
C HIS A 36 -13.45 -0.25 -12.45
N LEU A 37 -13.87 -0.64 -11.22
CA LEU A 37 -12.94 -1.08 -10.19
C LEU A 37 -12.21 -2.36 -10.57
N GLU A 38 -12.89 -3.33 -11.19
CA GLU A 38 -12.24 -4.53 -11.70
C GLU A 38 -11.18 -4.17 -12.74
N ARG A 39 -11.52 -3.32 -13.72
CA ARG A 39 -10.59 -2.80 -14.74
C ARG A 39 -9.41 -2.08 -14.09
N TYR A 40 -9.65 -1.22 -13.09
CA TYR A 40 -8.58 -0.56 -12.36
C TYR A 40 -7.59 -1.56 -11.73
N PHE A 41 -8.09 -2.63 -11.11
CA PHE A 41 -7.24 -3.64 -10.52
C PHE A 41 -6.45 -4.45 -11.55
N LEU A 42 -7.02 -4.70 -12.73
CA LEU A 42 -6.31 -5.31 -13.87
C LEU A 42 -5.19 -4.40 -14.41
N ASP A 43 -5.38 -3.08 -14.38
CA ASP A 43 -4.40 -2.11 -14.83
C ASP A 43 -3.28 -1.83 -13.81
N LEU A 44 -3.45 -2.18 -12.53
CA LEU A 44 -2.48 -1.90 -11.47
C LEU A 44 -1.07 -2.48 -11.74
N PRO A 45 -0.89 -3.71 -12.23
CA PRO A 45 0.42 -4.27 -12.54
C PRO A 45 1.16 -3.48 -13.62
N LEU A 46 0.43 -2.96 -14.62
CA LEU A 46 0.95 -2.14 -15.71
C LEU A 46 1.40 -0.76 -15.20
N ASN A 47 0.76 -0.28 -14.13
CA ASN A 47 1.03 1.01 -13.50
C ASN A 47 1.99 0.93 -12.28
N GLY A 48 2.88 -0.07 -12.25
CA GLY A 48 3.98 -0.18 -11.28
C GLY A 48 3.68 -0.94 -10.00
N SER A 49 2.48 -1.46 -9.78
CA SER A 49 2.14 -2.29 -8.62
C SER A 49 2.18 -3.78 -8.98
N ARG A 50 3.38 -4.34 -9.17
CA ARG A 50 3.56 -5.70 -9.72
C ARG A 50 3.53 -6.81 -8.66
N SER A 51 3.85 -6.52 -7.39
CA SER A 51 3.89 -7.58 -6.37
C SER A 51 2.49 -7.91 -5.86
N ARG A 52 2.23 -9.20 -5.62
CA ARG A 52 0.98 -9.68 -5.02
C ARG A 52 0.65 -8.94 -3.71
N HIS A 53 1.65 -8.70 -2.88
CA HIS A 53 1.46 -7.96 -1.62
C HIS A 53 1.00 -6.52 -1.85
N SER A 54 1.55 -5.84 -2.85
CA SER A 54 1.12 -4.48 -3.21
C SER A 54 -0.30 -4.46 -3.75
N LEU A 55 -0.64 -5.39 -4.65
CA LEU A 55 -1.99 -5.52 -5.21
C LEU A 55 -3.02 -5.80 -4.12
N ARG A 56 -2.70 -6.74 -3.21
CA ARG A 56 -3.54 -7.06 -2.07
C ARG A 56 -3.74 -5.85 -1.15
N ALA A 57 -2.68 -5.12 -0.83
CA ALA A 57 -2.75 -3.92 0.00
C ALA A 57 -3.65 -2.84 -0.65
N HIS A 58 -3.49 -2.58 -1.95
CA HIS A 58 -4.36 -1.69 -2.71
C HIS A 58 -5.83 -2.14 -2.65
N GLY A 59 -6.09 -3.43 -2.88
CA GLY A 59 -7.45 -3.97 -2.83
C GLY A 59 -8.11 -3.78 -1.47
N TYR A 60 -7.40 -4.05 -0.38
CA TYR A 60 -7.93 -3.85 0.97
C TYR A 60 -8.13 -2.37 1.32
N ASP A 61 -7.24 -1.47 0.91
CA ASP A 61 -7.40 -0.04 1.14
C ASP A 61 -8.65 0.49 0.40
N VAL A 62 -8.88 0.05 -0.84
CA VAL A 62 -10.08 0.40 -1.63
C VAL A 62 -11.34 -0.24 -1.02
N LEU A 63 -11.29 -1.50 -0.58
CA LEU A 63 -12.42 -2.17 0.08
C LEU A 63 -12.90 -1.39 1.31
N VAL A 64 -11.96 -1.01 2.19
CA VAL A 64 -12.32 -0.27 3.41
C VAL A 64 -12.94 1.10 3.08
N TRP A 65 -12.45 1.76 2.05
CA TRP A 65 -13.01 3.01 1.55
C TRP A 65 -14.44 2.82 0.99
N VAL A 66 -14.64 1.83 0.12
CA VAL A 66 -15.96 1.51 -0.46
C VAL A 66 -16.98 1.19 0.63
N ARG A 67 -16.59 0.39 1.63
CA ARG A 67 -17.44 0.09 2.79
C ARG A 67 -17.80 1.33 3.59
N PHE A 68 -16.83 2.21 3.84
CA PHE A 68 -17.05 3.48 4.53
C PHE A 68 -18.04 4.36 3.75
N LEU A 69 -17.85 4.52 2.45
CA LEU A 69 -18.75 5.31 1.62
C LEU A 69 -20.17 4.74 1.64
N ALA A 70 -20.31 3.42 1.48
CA ALA A 70 -21.62 2.77 1.48
C ALA A 70 -22.34 2.91 2.82
N SER A 71 -21.65 2.61 3.93
CA SER A 71 -22.28 2.55 5.27
C SER A 71 -22.44 3.92 5.93
N ALA A 72 -21.42 4.78 5.86
CA ALA A 72 -21.40 6.03 6.59
C ALA A 72 -21.85 7.25 5.75
N ARG A 73 -21.80 7.14 4.43
CA ARG A 73 -22.09 8.27 3.52
C ARG A 73 -23.25 7.98 2.55
N GLY A 74 -23.68 6.71 2.41
CA GLY A 74 -24.69 6.31 1.44
C GLY A 74 -24.27 6.59 -0.01
N LYS A 75 -22.97 6.62 -0.29
CA LYS A 75 -22.40 6.99 -1.59
C LYS A 75 -21.74 5.82 -2.29
N PHE A 76 -21.79 5.85 -3.62
CA PHE A 76 -21.01 4.97 -4.48
C PHE A 76 -19.60 5.53 -4.67
N VAL A 77 -18.61 4.67 -4.94
CA VAL A 77 -17.17 5.05 -4.97
C VAL A 77 -16.88 6.22 -5.92
N TRP A 78 -17.53 6.31 -7.08
CA TRP A 78 -17.32 7.38 -8.06
C TRP A 78 -18.06 8.70 -7.73
N ARG A 79 -18.78 8.73 -6.62
CA ARG A 79 -19.49 9.93 -6.11
C ARG A 79 -18.85 10.55 -4.90
N ALA A 80 -17.65 10.08 -4.54
CA ALA A 80 -16.91 10.63 -3.42
C ALA A 80 -16.38 12.03 -3.71
N ASP A 81 -16.37 12.86 -2.68
CA ASP A 81 -15.88 14.23 -2.70
C ASP A 81 -14.87 14.51 -1.56
N ALA A 82 -14.39 15.75 -1.47
CA ALA A 82 -13.41 16.15 -0.46
C ALA A 82 -13.95 16.03 0.98
N ASP A 83 -15.25 16.22 1.18
CA ASP A 83 -15.90 16.10 2.50
C ASP A 83 -15.90 14.62 2.96
N ASP A 84 -16.04 13.70 2.02
CA ASP A 84 -15.94 12.26 2.32
C ASP A 84 -14.52 11.87 2.75
N VAL A 85 -13.48 12.43 2.12
CA VAL A 85 -12.09 12.24 2.54
C VAL A 85 -11.86 12.78 3.96
N ALA A 86 -12.40 13.97 4.27
CA ALA A 86 -12.32 14.55 5.61
C ALA A 86 -13.09 13.70 6.65
N ALA A 87 -14.26 13.17 6.29
CA ALA A 87 -15.04 12.29 7.16
C ALA A 87 -14.32 10.95 7.38
N TYR A 88 -13.71 10.38 6.34
CA TYR A 88 -12.91 9.16 6.43
C TYR A 88 -11.69 9.35 7.33
N HIS A 89 -11.01 10.50 7.22
CA HIS A 89 -9.91 10.84 8.11
C HIS A 89 -10.36 10.84 9.57
N ARG A 90 -11.49 11.50 9.89
CA ARG A 90 -12.04 11.51 11.25
C ARG A 90 -12.35 10.09 11.75
N ALA A 91 -12.99 9.28 10.92
CA ALA A 91 -13.35 7.91 11.27
C ALA A 91 -12.13 7.01 11.52
N ARG A 92 -11.02 7.21 10.77
CA ARG A 92 -9.86 6.31 10.83
C ARG A 92 -8.73 6.82 11.72
N ARG A 93 -8.63 8.14 11.95
CA ARG A 93 -7.49 8.77 12.63
C ARG A 93 -7.85 9.47 13.93
N ARG A 94 -9.13 9.82 14.12
CA ARG A 94 -9.63 10.51 15.32
C ARG A 94 -10.66 9.70 16.11
N SER A 95 -10.90 8.44 15.72
CA SER A 95 -11.68 7.50 16.52
C SER A 95 -10.94 7.12 17.81
N ASP A 96 -11.61 6.36 18.65
CA ASP A 96 -11.03 5.81 19.88
C ASP A 96 -9.73 5.07 19.61
N ALA A 97 -8.83 5.04 20.61
CA ALA A 97 -7.46 4.54 20.44
C ALA A 97 -7.41 3.11 19.88
N GLU A 98 -8.39 2.29 20.25
CA GLU A 98 -8.54 0.90 19.79
C GLU A 98 -8.74 0.78 18.28
N PHE A 99 -9.52 1.70 17.68
CA PHE A 99 -9.87 1.65 16.25
C PHE A 99 -8.98 2.54 15.38
N ARG A 100 -8.10 3.31 16.01
CA ARG A 100 -7.26 4.30 15.32
C ARG A 100 -6.10 3.63 14.61
N ILE A 101 -6.02 3.82 13.29
CA ILE A 101 -4.86 3.39 12.52
C ILE A 101 -3.67 4.34 12.67
N SER A 102 -2.44 3.85 12.43
CA SER A 102 -1.24 4.68 12.44
C SER A 102 -1.21 5.69 11.30
N ALA A 103 -0.44 6.77 11.43
CA ALA A 103 -0.23 7.74 10.34
C ALA A 103 0.42 7.10 9.10
N SER A 104 1.28 6.11 9.28
CA SER A 104 1.88 5.36 8.15
C SER A 104 0.85 4.51 7.42
N THR A 105 -0.04 3.82 8.14
CA THR A 105 -1.16 3.07 7.56
C THR A 105 -2.13 4.00 6.84
N TRP A 106 -2.46 5.14 7.43
CA TRP A 106 -3.27 6.18 6.81
C TRP A 106 -2.64 6.66 5.49
N ASN A 107 -1.37 7.07 5.52
CA ASN A 107 -0.68 7.56 4.32
C ASN A 107 -0.61 6.52 3.19
N ARG A 108 -0.44 5.24 3.54
CA ARG A 108 -0.51 4.15 2.56
C ARG A 108 -1.89 4.06 1.93
N ALA A 109 -2.95 4.07 2.75
CA ALA A 109 -4.33 4.02 2.26
C ALA A 109 -4.65 5.21 1.35
N ILE A 110 -4.25 6.43 1.75
CA ILE A 110 -4.43 7.63 0.92
C ILE A 110 -3.67 7.52 -0.40
N ALA A 111 -2.45 6.96 -0.41
CA ALA A 111 -1.70 6.73 -1.65
C ALA A 111 -2.43 5.76 -2.60
N SER A 112 -3.04 4.71 -2.05
CA SER A 112 -3.84 3.75 -2.81
C SER A 112 -5.08 4.41 -3.42
N LEU A 113 -5.81 5.20 -2.62
CA LEU A 113 -7.01 5.91 -3.06
C LEU A 113 -6.71 7.03 -4.06
N ASP A 114 -5.66 7.81 -3.83
CA ASP A 114 -5.20 8.84 -4.77
C ASP A 114 -4.88 8.24 -6.14
N LYS A 115 -4.21 7.08 -6.16
CA LYS A 115 -3.92 6.35 -7.40
C LYS A 115 -5.20 5.90 -8.12
N LEU A 116 -6.20 5.40 -7.37
CA LEU A 116 -7.51 5.01 -7.91
C LEU A 116 -8.20 6.20 -8.58
N TYR A 117 -8.33 7.32 -7.86
CA TYR A 117 -9.09 8.47 -8.36
C TYR A 117 -8.38 9.20 -9.50
N ARG A 118 -7.05 9.24 -9.52
CA ARG A 118 -6.29 9.73 -10.67
C ARG A 118 -6.47 8.84 -11.91
N TRP A 119 -6.58 7.53 -11.70
CA TRP A 119 -6.91 6.63 -12.79
C TRP A 119 -8.33 6.89 -13.29
N ALA A 120 -9.32 7.01 -12.41
CA ALA A 120 -10.70 7.28 -12.74
C ALA A 120 -10.89 8.63 -13.48
N GLU A 121 -10.16 9.66 -13.09
CA GLU A 121 -10.14 10.97 -13.75
C GLU A 121 -9.57 10.85 -15.19
N ARG A 122 -8.49 10.13 -15.38
CA ARG A 122 -7.91 9.86 -16.73
C ARG A 122 -8.83 9.05 -17.64
N GLU A 123 -9.58 8.10 -17.06
CA GLU A 123 -10.56 7.29 -17.79
C GLU A 123 -11.90 8.05 -18.02
N GLY A 124 -12.02 9.27 -17.53
CA GLY A 124 -13.25 10.06 -17.69
C GLY A 124 -14.44 9.59 -16.86
N LEU A 125 -14.22 8.74 -15.84
CA LEU A 125 -15.28 8.25 -14.96
C LEU A 125 -15.73 9.30 -13.94
N ILE A 126 -14.86 10.23 -13.63
CA ILE A 126 -15.10 11.38 -12.76
C ILE A 126 -14.47 12.63 -13.37
N GLU A 127 -15.08 13.78 -13.11
CA GLU A 127 -14.54 15.07 -13.58
C GLU A 127 -13.32 15.52 -12.78
N ARG A 128 -13.30 15.22 -11.50
CA ARG A 128 -12.26 15.65 -10.57
C ARG A 128 -12.05 14.65 -9.43
N THR A 129 -10.78 14.44 -9.10
CA THR A 129 -10.41 13.65 -7.91
C THR A 129 -10.88 14.33 -6.62
N PRO A 130 -11.33 13.56 -5.58
CA PRO A 130 -11.68 14.13 -4.27
C PRO A 130 -10.46 14.60 -3.46
N PHE A 131 -9.24 14.37 -3.96
CA PHE A 131 -7.99 14.73 -3.29
C PHE A 131 -7.42 16.03 -3.84
N THR A 132 -6.98 16.91 -2.93
CA THR A 132 -6.23 18.12 -3.26
C THR A 132 -4.73 17.87 -3.16
N HIS A 133 -3.96 18.52 -4.04
CA HIS A 133 -2.52 18.39 -4.11
C HIS A 133 -1.86 19.75 -4.06
N ARG A 134 -0.91 19.93 -3.14
CA ARG A 134 -0.05 21.12 -3.10
C ARG A 134 1.28 20.83 -3.78
N GLN A 135 1.80 21.82 -4.47
CA GLN A 135 3.14 21.76 -5.04
C GLN A 135 4.17 21.93 -3.92
N VAL A 136 4.99 20.91 -3.71
CA VAL A 136 6.11 20.96 -2.77
C VAL A 136 7.42 21.03 -3.56
N ARG A 137 8.17 22.13 -3.40
CA ARG A 137 9.53 22.22 -3.94
C ARG A 137 10.45 21.37 -3.05
N ARG A 138 10.95 20.25 -3.55
CA ARG A 138 12.04 19.53 -2.90
C ARG A 138 13.34 20.25 -3.18
N ARG A 139 14.02 20.73 -2.14
CA ARG A 139 15.41 21.17 -2.28
C ARG A 139 16.25 19.93 -2.64
N SER A 140 16.85 19.94 -3.81
CA SER A 140 17.88 18.95 -4.17
C SER A 140 19.13 19.26 -3.35
N HIS A 141 19.70 18.25 -2.71
CA HIS A 141 20.95 18.38 -1.98
C HIS A 141 22.14 18.64 -2.92
N ASP A 142 21.95 18.47 -4.21
CA ASP A 142 22.98 18.44 -5.26
C ASP A 142 22.88 19.63 -6.23
N GLY A 143 22.30 20.75 -5.83
CA GLY A 143 22.22 22.00 -6.64
C GLY A 143 21.44 21.89 -7.96
N ARG A 144 20.91 20.71 -8.32
CA ARG A 144 20.06 20.50 -9.51
C ARG A 144 18.65 21.01 -9.26
N ARG A 145 17.96 21.46 -10.31
CA ARG A 145 16.61 22.03 -10.28
C ARG A 145 15.70 21.16 -9.42
N ALA A 146 15.14 21.76 -8.36
CA ALA A 146 14.19 21.11 -7.47
C ALA A 146 12.98 20.59 -8.26
N ALA A 147 12.76 19.28 -8.25
CA ALA A 147 11.56 18.71 -8.83
C ALA A 147 10.34 19.19 -8.04
N VAL A 148 9.37 19.79 -8.72
CA VAL A 148 8.08 20.15 -8.14
C VAL A 148 7.25 18.88 -8.11
N THR A 149 7.01 18.32 -6.93
CA THR A 149 6.14 17.15 -6.77
C THR A 149 4.85 17.57 -6.10
N GLY A 150 3.71 17.19 -6.68
CA GLY A 150 2.42 17.34 -6.03
C GLY A 150 2.34 16.38 -4.83
N ARG A 151 2.15 16.92 -3.63
CA ARG A 151 1.88 16.14 -2.42
C ARG A 151 0.39 16.21 -2.12
N ASN A 152 -0.23 15.07 -1.91
CA ASN A 152 -1.61 14.99 -1.47
C ASN A 152 -1.76 15.61 -0.07
N ASP A 153 -2.71 16.54 0.10
CA ASP A 153 -2.91 17.28 1.35
C ASP A 153 -3.48 16.41 2.47
N ALA A 154 -4.10 15.28 2.13
CA ALA A 154 -4.59 14.32 3.11
C ALA A 154 -3.48 13.52 3.81
N TYR A 155 -2.20 13.62 3.37
CA TYR A 155 -1.09 12.96 4.05
C TYR A 155 -0.79 13.60 5.40
N GLU A 156 -0.67 12.74 6.41
CA GLU A 156 -0.17 13.13 7.73
C GLU A 156 1.36 13.04 7.83
N ARG A 157 1.90 13.80 8.76
CA ARG A 157 3.31 13.65 9.14
C ARG A 157 3.43 12.37 9.97
N ALA A 158 3.93 11.29 9.37
CA ALA A 158 4.26 10.09 10.12
C ALA A 158 5.40 10.38 11.10
N ALA A 159 5.24 9.98 12.36
CA ALA A 159 6.35 9.98 13.29
C ALA A 159 7.47 9.09 12.72
N ARG A 160 8.69 9.62 12.66
CA ARG A 160 9.85 8.76 12.42
C ARG A 160 9.90 7.77 13.57
N ARG A 161 9.81 6.49 13.30
CA ARG A 161 10.15 5.48 14.29
C ARG A 161 11.64 5.66 14.59
N SER A 162 11.94 6.21 15.74
CA SER A 162 13.31 6.25 16.30
C SER A 162 13.67 4.93 16.99
N ASP A 163 12.87 3.89 16.77
CA ASP A 163 13.11 2.58 17.37
C ASP A 163 14.22 1.87 16.59
N VAL A 164 15.45 2.37 16.76
CA VAL A 164 16.65 1.69 16.33
C VAL A 164 16.83 0.53 17.31
N ARG A 165 16.41 -0.67 16.88
CA ARG A 165 16.73 -1.88 17.64
C ARG A 165 18.15 -2.28 17.30
N PHE A 166 19.01 -2.18 18.29
CA PHE A 166 20.35 -2.75 18.18
C PHE A 166 20.20 -4.27 18.29
N ILE A 167 20.86 -4.98 17.39
CA ILE A 167 21.07 -6.42 17.53
C ILE A 167 22.46 -6.63 18.14
N ASP A 168 22.61 -7.59 19.02
CA ASP A 168 23.91 -7.94 19.53
C ASP A 168 24.77 -8.65 18.47
N LEU A 169 26.06 -8.83 18.75
CA LEU A 169 26.98 -9.41 17.78
C LEU A 169 26.65 -10.87 17.46
N THR A 170 26.07 -11.60 18.39
CA THR A 170 25.68 -13.00 18.21
C THR A 170 24.48 -13.08 17.26
N ASP A 171 23.46 -12.28 17.52
CA ASP A 171 22.27 -12.16 16.67
C ASP A 171 22.63 -11.62 15.28
N TYR A 172 23.58 -10.67 15.20
CA TYR A 172 24.08 -10.18 13.94
C TYR A 172 24.76 -11.26 13.11
N ARG A 173 25.62 -12.10 13.75
CA ARG A 173 26.26 -13.24 13.07
C ARG A 173 25.23 -14.26 12.57
N ALA A 174 24.26 -14.60 13.40
CA ALA A 174 23.16 -15.49 13.00
C ALA A 174 22.36 -14.90 11.82
N PHE A 175 22.01 -13.63 11.88
CA PHE A 175 21.35 -12.91 10.78
C PHE A 175 22.18 -12.92 9.51
N ARG A 176 23.49 -12.67 9.62
CA ARG A 176 24.43 -12.65 8.49
C ARG A 176 24.58 -14.01 7.83
N GLU A 177 24.87 -15.04 8.62
CA GLU A 177 25.17 -16.38 8.09
C GLU A 177 23.89 -17.13 7.68
N VAL A 178 22.89 -17.18 8.56
CA VAL A 178 21.67 -17.94 8.32
C VAL A 178 20.67 -17.14 7.48
N GLY A 179 20.50 -15.87 7.81
CA GLY A 179 19.51 -15.01 7.16
C GLY A 179 19.93 -14.51 5.77
N LEU A 180 21.14 -13.97 5.63
CA LEU A 180 21.61 -13.39 4.38
C LEU A 180 22.34 -14.38 3.47
N ARG A 181 23.23 -15.23 4.03
CA ARG A 181 24.00 -16.22 3.25
C ARG A 181 23.25 -17.53 3.04
N GLY A 182 22.16 -17.77 3.76
CA GLY A 182 21.36 -19.00 3.63
C GLY A 182 22.06 -20.25 4.16
N LEU A 183 23.02 -20.09 5.08
CA LEU A 183 23.70 -21.23 5.71
C LEU A 183 22.81 -21.84 6.80
N THR A 184 23.14 -23.08 7.20
CA THR A 184 22.60 -23.67 8.44
C THR A 184 23.30 -23.07 9.66
N VAL A 185 22.80 -23.36 10.86
CA VAL A 185 23.45 -22.95 12.10
C VAL A 185 24.86 -23.52 12.24
N GLU A 186 25.10 -24.69 11.62
CA GLU A 186 26.39 -25.37 11.57
C GLU A 186 27.32 -24.82 10.47
N GLY A 187 26.89 -23.79 9.70
CA GLY A 187 27.70 -23.13 8.67
C GLY A 187 27.73 -23.82 7.34
N THR A 188 26.90 -24.83 7.12
CA THR A 188 26.79 -25.58 5.82
C THR A 188 25.72 -24.93 4.93
N GLU A 189 25.84 -25.09 3.61
CA GLU A 189 24.82 -24.59 2.68
C GLU A 189 23.48 -25.30 2.89
N ARG A 190 22.40 -24.53 2.98
CA ARG A 190 21.05 -25.07 3.12
C ARG A 190 20.61 -25.69 1.80
N PRO A 191 20.15 -26.94 1.76
CA PRO A 191 19.65 -27.57 0.55
C PRO A 191 18.49 -26.75 -0.05
N GLY A 192 18.63 -26.31 -1.31
CA GLY A 192 17.62 -25.52 -2.01
C GLY A 192 17.68 -24.00 -1.77
N ALA A 193 18.63 -23.49 -1.01
CA ALA A 193 18.88 -22.04 -0.91
C ALA A 193 19.40 -21.51 -2.25
N ARG A 194 18.55 -20.80 -3.00
CA ARG A 194 18.87 -20.20 -4.32
C ARG A 194 19.21 -18.72 -4.22
N ASP A 195 19.76 -18.27 -3.10
CA ASP A 195 20.10 -16.84 -2.99
C ASP A 195 21.44 -16.54 -3.66
N ARG A 196 21.38 -16.15 -4.95
CA ARG A 196 22.54 -15.70 -5.73
C ARG A 196 23.20 -14.44 -5.15
N ASN A 197 22.53 -13.74 -4.24
CA ASN A 197 22.97 -12.46 -3.70
C ASN A 197 23.38 -12.56 -2.21
N GLY A 198 23.30 -13.71 -1.60
CA GLY A 198 23.53 -13.88 -0.16
C GLY A 198 24.89 -13.35 0.31
N ALA A 199 25.97 -13.72 -0.39
CA ALA A 199 27.31 -13.24 -0.09
C ALA A 199 27.44 -11.71 -0.25
N ARG A 200 26.85 -11.15 -1.30
CA ARG A 200 26.83 -9.69 -1.53
C ARG A 200 26.04 -8.97 -0.43
N ASN A 201 24.88 -9.48 -0.06
CA ASN A 201 24.03 -8.88 0.96
C ASN A 201 24.70 -8.93 2.35
N ALA A 202 25.40 -10.04 2.65
CA ALA A 202 26.20 -10.15 3.87
C ALA A 202 27.35 -9.14 3.92
N LEU A 203 28.06 -8.94 2.79
CA LEU A 203 29.10 -7.92 2.69
C LEU A 203 28.55 -6.50 2.90
N PHE A 204 27.40 -6.17 2.32
CA PHE A 204 26.74 -4.88 2.56
C PHE A 204 26.35 -4.68 4.02
N ALA A 205 25.85 -5.74 4.68
CA ALA A 205 25.53 -5.66 6.10
C ALA A 205 26.79 -5.43 6.94
N ASP A 206 27.91 -6.09 6.63
CA ASP A 206 29.20 -5.88 7.30
C ASP A 206 29.68 -4.43 7.17
N LEU A 207 29.59 -3.84 5.96
CA LEU A 207 29.96 -2.45 5.71
C LEU A 207 29.12 -1.46 6.51
N LEU A 208 27.81 -1.73 6.66
CA LEU A 208 26.90 -0.86 7.42
C LEU A 208 27.11 -0.92 8.93
N VAL A 209 27.71 -2.00 9.46
CA VAL A 209 27.96 -2.18 10.89
C VAL A 209 29.36 -1.66 11.27
N THR A 210 30.30 -1.61 10.31
CA THR A 210 31.69 -1.19 10.54
C THR A 210 31.98 0.29 10.25
N THR A 211 30.99 1.01 9.69
CA THR A 211 31.04 2.46 9.45
C THR A 211 30.23 3.24 10.46
#